data_70bdba0596d2e8c436691f2ed627a03a
#
_entry.id   70bdba0596d2e8c436691f2ed627a03a
#
_cell.length_a   1.000
_cell.length_b   1.000
_cell.length_c   1.000
_cell.angle_alpha   90.00
_cell.angle_beta   90.00
_cell.angle_gamma   90.00
#
_symmetry.space_group_name_H-M   'P 1'
#
loop_
_entity.id
_entity.type
_entity.pdbx_description
1 polymer ?
#
loop_
_entity_poly.entity_id
_entity_poly.type
_entity_poly.pdbx_seq_one_letter_code
_entity_poly.pdbx_strand_id
1 'polypeptide(L)'
;MQEKTLPAAGRATAPTIGCMVVASMTLASVAWAGPAQPPGNEAQQAAQVIERALQRHGADVHRCFERLLADRLDTAGKMEIEVEVGPAGRVIATRILPRGQTTPAALSACVQKAATGWTVEGIEAGAKVVLPFSFQPQSSQFVVKAEDAPERGLGSGPPGKARSGPKRDAPFTVKVLADETNMRVQAMSLTLLNVGPASRVAMHRHPRSAKVLYLLKGHARLLGPAGVAPIKLDEGMAAFVPAGYPHVIENMGRQSTAVFLQAFAPPGPERVYRDPTDVRGRADFEVIRDSATAKEPPEENGHVVVVAANDVTAVPAAGGKGTVKVLLDLKTTGSDAVAVNLLEFAHGGELPRHDHGRSAEILYVAAGEGKLRVGSEDYPFGSESVLYLPAGQPHSIKFNAVEKTDKTDNRSVAVQFLTAARATGPAAGASAPTKPAGKTRSPQTGSVP
;
A
#
# COMPACT_ATOMS: atom_id res chain seq x y z
N MET A 1 -33.70 -48.91 -14.16
CA MET A 1 -32.76 -48.18 -13.29
C MET A 1 -31.81 -47.45 -14.21
N GLN A 2 -32.03 -46.17 -14.39
CA GLN A 2 -31.22 -45.32 -15.29
C GLN A 2 -30.24 -44.53 -14.41
N GLU A 3 -28.96 -44.77 -14.65
CA GLU A 3 -27.86 -44.00 -14.09
C GLU A 3 -27.79 -42.62 -14.77
N LYS A 4 -27.98 -41.54 -13.98
CA LYS A 4 -27.78 -40.18 -14.44
C LYS A 4 -26.34 -39.79 -14.17
N THR A 5 -25.53 -39.68 -15.21
CA THR A 5 -24.22 -39.06 -15.22
C THR A 5 -24.36 -37.54 -15.07
N LEU A 6 -23.70 -36.99 -14.05
CA LEU A 6 -23.51 -35.56 -13.85
C LEU A 6 -22.37 -35.04 -14.75
N PRO A 7 -22.48 -33.80 -15.29
CA PRO A 7 -21.43 -33.24 -16.11
C PRO A 7 -20.28 -32.71 -15.26
N ALA A 8 -19.05 -32.89 -15.74
CA ALA A 8 -17.80 -32.46 -15.14
C ALA A 8 -17.75 -30.92 -15.02
N ALA A 9 -17.45 -30.47 -13.81
CA ALA A 9 -17.22 -29.07 -13.52
C ALA A 9 -15.98 -28.57 -14.26
N GLY A 10 -16.17 -27.55 -15.09
CA GLY A 10 -15.10 -26.85 -15.79
C GLY A 10 -14.12 -26.22 -14.81
N ARG A 11 -12.82 -26.42 -15.06
CA ARG A 11 -11.73 -25.73 -14.39
C ARG A 11 -11.85 -24.24 -14.68
N ALA A 12 -12.18 -23.44 -13.67
CA ALA A 12 -12.02 -22.02 -13.70
C ALA A 12 -10.52 -21.69 -13.64
N THR A 13 -9.98 -21.22 -14.75
CA THR A 13 -8.65 -20.60 -14.79
C THR A 13 -8.70 -19.28 -14.04
N ALA A 14 -7.88 -19.15 -13.00
CA ALA A 14 -7.70 -17.89 -12.28
C ALA A 14 -7.28 -16.78 -13.27
N PRO A 15 -7.83 -15.58 -13.17
CA PRO A 15 -7.38 -14.47 -14.02
C PRO A 15 -5.98 -14.07 -13.62
N THR A 16 -5.06 -14.18 -14.56
CA THR A 16 -3.75 -13.55 -14.52
C THR A 16 -3.99 -12.04 -14.49
N ILE A 17 -3.71 -11.39 -13.37
CA ILE A 17 -3.78 -9.94 -13.25
C ILE A 17 -2.58 -9.37 -14.02
N GLY A 18 -2.75 -9.25 -15.32
CA GLY A 18 -1.89 -8.50 -16.21
C GLY A 18 -2.28 -7.04 -16.15
N CYS A 19 -1.31 -6.17 -15.97
CA CYS A 19 -1.45 -4.73 -16.10
C CYS A 19 -1.96 -4.43 -17.52
N MET A 20 -3.26 -4.22 -17.69
CA MET A 20 -3.83 -3.85 -18.98
C MET A 20 -3.74 -2.33 -19.14
N VAL A 21 -2.79 -1.89 -19.99
CA VAL A 21 -3.00 -0.64 -20.72
C VAL A 21 -4.12 -0.94 -21.69
N VAL A 22 -5.36 -0.60 -21.33
CA VAL A 22 -6.49 -0.74 -22.25
C VAL A 22 -6.34 0.38 -23.28
N ALA A 23 -5.74 0.06 -24.42
CA ALA A 23 -5.92 0.84 -25.62
C ALA A 23 -7.38 0.64 -26.06
N SER A 24 -8.29 1.46 -25.55
CA SER A 24 -9.67 1.49 -26.04
C SER A 24 -9.62 2.02 -27.47
N MET A 25 -9.76 1.12 -28.44
CA MET A 25 -9.99 1.46 -29.85
C MET A 25 -11.40 2.05 -29.99
N THR A 26 -11.57 3.33 -29.73
CA THR A 26 -12.49 4.12 -30.54
C THR A 26 -11.73 4.42 -31.82
N LEU A 27 -12.30 4.06 -32.96
CA LEU A 27 -11.84 4.45 -34.29
C LEU A 27 -11.68 5.98 -34.35
N ALA A 28 -10.55 6.46 -33.84
CA ALA A 28 -10.10 7.82 -34.04
C ALA A 28 -9.53 7.83 -35.46
N SER A 29 -10.15 8.61 -36.30
CA SER A 29 -9.65 8.93 -37.63
C SER A 29 -8.15 9.17 -37.59
N VAL A 30 -7.38 8.31 -38.25
CA VAL A 30 -5.96 8.51 -38.50
C VAL A 30 -5.85 9.82 -39.26
N ALA A 31 -5.35 10.87 -38.62
CA ALA A 31 -5.05 12.11 -39.30
C ALA A 31 -3.74 11.89 -40.10
N TRP A 32 -3.89 11.46 -41.31
CA TRP A 32 -2.82 11.44 -42.32
C TRP A 32 -2.53 12.90 -42.72
N ALA A 33 -1.36 13.40 -42.39
CA ALA A 33 -0.91 14.72 -42.80
C ALA A 33 -0.23 14.65 -44.21
N GLY A 34 -0.93 14.13 -45.21
CA GLY A 34 -0.50 14.04 -46.58
C GLY A 34 -1.71 14.14 -47.55
N PRO A 35 -1.52 14.55 -48.82
CA PRO A 35 -2.62 14.68 -49.78
C PRO A 35 -3.12 13.31 -50.23
N ALA A 36 -4.34 12.95 -49.84
CA ALA A 36 -5.19 11.82 -50.19
C ALA A 36 -5.38 10.76 -49.12
N GLN A 37 -6.65 10.42 -48.86
CA GLN A 37 -6.98 9.24 -48.01
C GLN A 37 -6.60 7.96 -48.75
N PRO A 38 -5.88 7.05 -48.09
CA PRO A 38 -5.48 5.78 -48.68
C PRO A 38 -6.67 4.83 -48.88
N PRO A 39 -6.66 3.97 -49.87
CA PRO A 39 -7.64 2.91 -50.09
C PRO A 39 -7.61 1.91 -48.91
N GLY A 40 -8.72 1.21 -48.63
CA GLY A 40 -9.02 0.44 -47.43
C GLY A 40 -7.92 -0.49 -46.87
N ASN A 41 -7.00 -0.99 -47.66
CA ASN A 41 -5.88 -1.84 -47.21
C ASN A 41 -4.79 -1.08 -46.45
N GLU A 42 -4.52 0.17 -46.84
CA GLU A 42 -3.49 1.00 -46.22
C GLU A 42 -3.92 1.49 -44.82
N ALA A 43 -5.20 1.76 -44.62
CA ALA A 43 -5.74 2.11 -43.30
C ALA A 43 -5.62 0.96 -42.30
N GLN A 44 -5.82 -0.28 -42.75
CA GLN A 44 -5.63 -1.46 -41.90
C GLN A 44 -4.16 -1.70 -41.57
N GLN A 45 -3.25 -1.49 -42.51
CA GLN A 45 -1.81 -1.60 -42.28
C GLN A 45 -1.31 -0.52 -41.32
N ALA A 46 -1.77 0.73 -41.46
CA ALA A 46 -1.47 1.80 -40.51
C ALA A 46 -1.96 1.50 -39.09
N ALA A 47 -3.18 0.96 -38.95
CA ALA A 47 -3.70 0.57 -37.66
C ALA A 47 -2.85 -0.53 -36.99
N GLN A 48 -2.40 -1.53 -37.74
CA GLN A 48 -1.53 -2.60 -37.24
C GLN A 48 -0.15 -2.08 -36.80
N VAL A 49 0.40 -1.09 -37.53
CA VAL A 49 1.67 -0.45 -37.14
C VAL A 49 1.52 0.30 -35.83
N ILE A 50 0.45 1.09 -35.69
CA ILE A 50 0.14 1.83 -34.46
C ILE A 50 -0.02 0.85 -33.31
N GLU A 51 -0.78 -0.23 -33.49
CA GLU A 51 -0.99 -1.25 -32.45
C GLU A 51 0.32 -1.88 -31.99
N ARG A 52 1.19 -2.28 -32.92
CA ARG A 52 2.52 -2.83 -32.59
C ARG A 52 3.40 -1.82 -31.86
N ALA A 53 3.39 -0.56 -32.26
CA ALA A 53 4.13 0.50 -31.60
C ALA A 53 3.60 0.73 -30.16
N LEU A 54 2.29 0.75 -29.96
CA LEU A 54 1.67 0.87 -28.64
C LEU A 54 2.00 -0.32 -27.73
N GLN A 55 1.97 -1.54 -28.26
CA GLN A 55 2.35 -2.74 -27.50
C GLN A 55 3.84 -2.70 -27.11
N ARG A 56 4.73 -2.29 -28.01
CA ARG A 56 6.17 -2.25 -27.77
C ARG A 56 6.57 -1.16 -26.77
N HIS A 57 5.99 0.02 -26.89
CA HIS A 57 6.40 1.22 -26.14
C HIS A 57 5.45 1.63 -25.01
N GLY A 58 4.32 0.94 -24.88
CA GLY A 58 3.35 1.18 -23.82
C GLY A 58 3.96 1.10 -22.41
N ALA A 59 4.88 0.16 -22.19
CA ALA A 59 5.57 0.02 -20.91
C ALA A 59 6.46 1.22 -20.55
N ASP A 60 7.05 1.91 -21.53
CA ASP A 60 7.86 3.10 -21.29
C ASP A 60 6.98 4.27 -20.84
N VAL A 61 5.86 4.45 -21.53
CA VAL A 61 4.86 5.48 -21.19
C VAL A 61 4.25 5.18 -19.83
N HIS A 62 3.95 3.92 -19.54
CA HIS A 62 3.43 3.48 -18.26
C HIS A 62 4.40 3.81 -17.10
N ARG A 63 5.71 3.55 -17.26
CA ARG A 63 6.72 3.92 -16.25
C ARG A 63 6.79 5.43 -16.00
N CYS A 64 6.62 6.24 -17.03
CA CYS A 64 6.56 7.69 -16.88
C CYS A 64 5.31 8.12 -16.11
N PHE A 65 4.19 7.47 -16.39
CA PHE A 65 2.93 7.72 -15.71
C PHE A 65 2.97 7.28 -14.24
N GLU A 66 3.55 6.12 -13.93
CA GLU A 66 3.74 5.65 -12.56
C GLU A 66 4.58 6.58 -11.70
N ARG A 67 5.62 7.18 -12.30
CA ARG A 67 6.42 8.22 -11.61
C ARG A 67 5.60 9.46 -11.29
N LEU A 68 4.70 9.85 -12.19
CA LEU A 68 3.80 10.97 -11.95
C LEU A 68 2.75 10.63 -10.89
N LEU A 69 2.24 9.39 -10.89
CA LEU A 69 1.28 8.92 -9.88
C LEU A 69 1.87 8.88 -8.48
N ALA A 70 3.18 8.72 -8.32
CA ALA A 70 3.84 8.84 -7.03
C ALA A 70 3.65 10.23 -6.39
N ASP A 71 3.49 11.26 -7.24
CA ASP A 71 3.29 12.65 -6.81
C ASP A 71 1.83 13.12 -6.92
N ARG A 72 1.02 12.48 -7.78
CA ARG A 72 -0.37 12.85 -8.10
C ARG A 72 -1.20 11.64 -8.47
N LEU A 73 -1.92 11.10 -7.51
CA LEU A 73 -2.66 9.83 -7.61
C LEU A 73 -3.96 9.89 -8.42
N ASP A 74 -4.51 11.07 -8.62
CA ASP A 74 -5.77 11.34 -9.31
C ASP A 74 -5.61 11.64 -10.81
N THR A 75 -4.41 11.48 -11.35
CA THR A 75 -4.14 11.86 -12.74
C THR A 75 -4.70 10.82 -13.70
N ALA A 76 -5.92 11.07 -14.19
CA ALA A 76 -6.46 10.42 -15.39
C ALA A 76 -6.25 11.34 -16.58
N GLY A 77 -6.10 10.79 -17.78
CA GLY A 77 -5.98 11.64 -18.96
C GLY A 77 -5.76 10.86 -20.25
N LYS A 78 -5.79 11.61 -21.33
CA LYS A 78 -5.41 11.12 -22.65
C LYS A 78 -4.24 11.95 -23.14
N MET A 79 -3.27 11.31 -23.75
CA MET A 79 -2.11 11.94 -24.37
C MET A 79 -1.94 11.41 -25.78
N GLU A 80 -1.68 12.28 -26.71
CA GLU A 80 -1.29 11.90 -28.06
C GLU A 80 0.16 12.33 -28.29
N ILE A 81 0.96 11.40 -28.79
CA ILE A 81 2.37 11.63 -29.10
C ILE A 81 2.52 11.54 -30.60
N GLU A 82 2.84 12.63 -31.24
CA GLU A 82 3.29 12.62 -32.63
C GLU A 82 4.78 12.27 -32.64
N VAL A 83 5.13 11.21 -33.34
CA VAL A 83 6.51 10.79 -33.58
C VAL A 83 6.84 10.91 -35.07
N GLU A 84 8.01 11.45 -35.39
CA GLU A 84 8.55 11.49 -36.72
C GLU A 84 9.54 10.32 -36.91
N VAL A 85 9.31 9.51 -37.93
CA VAL A 85 10.07 8.28 -38.18
C VAL A 85 11.19 8.55 -39.18
N GLY A 86 12.40 8.27 -38.76
CA GLY A 86 13.61 8.36 -39.58
C GLY A 86 14.00 7.03 -40.23
N PRO A 87 15.24 6.96 -40.78
CA PRO A 87 15.74 5.72 -41.36
C PRO A 87 15.70 4.54 -40.37
N ALA A 88 15.41 3.35 -40.90
CA ALA A 88 15.29 2.11 -40.15
C ALA A 88 14.20 2.15 -39.04
N GLY A 89 13.16 2.97 -39.21
CA GLY A 89 12.06 3.07 -38.29
C GLY A 89 12.38 3.81 -36.96
N ARG A 90 13.53 4.43 -36.83
CA ARG A 90 13.90 5.15 -35.59
C ARG A 90 13.11 6.43 -35.44
N VAL A 91 12.65 6.71 -34.22
CA VAL A 91 12.02 7.98 -33.90
C VAL A 91 13.09 9.07 -33.82
N ILE A 92 12.97 10.10 -34.68
CA ILE A 92 13.92 11.22 -34.78
C ILE A 92 13.40 12.52 -34.17
N ALA A 93 12.07 12.65 -34.03
CA ALA A 93 11.43 13.77 -33.34
C ALA A 93 10.14 13.33 -32.67
N THR A 94 9.78 13.99 -31.55
CA THR A 94 8.56 13.73 -30.80
C THR A 94 7.89 15.02 -30.38
N ARG A 95 6.56 15.07 -30.46
CA ARG A 95 5.75 16.18 -29.99
C ARG A 95 4.51 15.67 -29.27
N ILE A 96 4.26 16.18 -28.08
CA ILE A 96 3.01 15.94 -27.37
C ILE A 96 1.94 16.88 -27.96
N LEU A 97 0.84 16.29 -28.40
CA LEU A 97 -0.27 17.05 -28.96
C LEU A 97 -1.24 17.46 -27.85
N PRO A 98 -1.56 18.76 -27.70
CA PRO A 98 -2.54 19.23 -26.73
C PRO A 98 -3.95 18.85 -27.20
N ARG A 99 -4.62 17.93 -26.52
CA ARG A 99 -6.03 17.62 -26.76
C ARG A 99 -6.82 17.71 -25.45
N GLY A 100 -7.43 18.85 -25.22
CA GLY A 100 -8.51 19.04 -24.25
C GLY A 100 -8.20 18.94 -22.75
N GLN A 101 -7.14 18.25 -22.36
CA GLN A 101 -6.64 18.19 -20.97
C GLN A 101 -5.16 18.52 -20.95
N THR A 102 -4.75 19.30 -19.97
CA THR A 102 -3.34 19.68 -19.82
C THR A 102 -2.55 18.46 -19.32
N THR A 103 -1.77 17.86 -20.21
CA THR A 103 -0.82 16.82 -19.80
C THR A 103 0.24 17.44 -18.88
N PRO A 104 0.48 16.90 -17.69
CA PRO A 104 1.48 17.43 -16.79
C PRO A 104 2.86 17.51 -17.43
N ALA A 105 3.56 18.63 -17.24
CA ALA A 105 4.86 18.88 -17.88
C ALA A 105 5.90 17.78 -17.57
N ALA A 106 5.90 17.26 -16.35
CA ALA A 106 6.78 16.17 -15.92
C ALA A 106 6.52 14.87 -16.70
N LEU A 107 5.24 14.53 -16.98
CA LEU A 107 4.87 13.38 -17.79
C LEU A 107 5.31 13.58 -19.23
N SER A 108 5.02 14.73 -19.79
CA SER A 108 5.42 15.10 -21.16
C SER A 108 6.94 14.97 -21.36
N ALA A 109 7.73 15.54 -20.45
CA ALA A 109 9.19 15.48 -20.50
C ALA A 109 9.73 14.04 -20.37
N CYS A 110 9.16 13.24 -19.45
CA CYS A 110 9.55 11.85 -19.29
C CYS A 110 9.27 11.03 -20.55
N VAL A 111 8.08 11.17 -21.13
CA VAL A 111 7.67 10.41 -22.32
C VAL A 111 8.46 10.84 -23.54
N GLN A 112 8.71 12.14 -23.76
CA GLN A 112 9.56 12.63 -24.85
C GLN A 112 10.97 12.04 -24.73
N LYS A 113 11.54 12.01 -23.53
CA LYS A 113 12.86 11.40 -23.29
C LYS A 113 12.86 9.89 -23.60
N ALA A 114 11.83 9.16 -23.20
CA ALA A 114 11.71 7.73 -23.51
C ALA A 114 11.58 7.48 -25.03
N ALA A 115 10.81 8.31 -25.70
CA ALA A 115 10.51 8.17 -27.13
C ALA A 115 11.72 8.37 -28.05
N THR A 116 12.79 9.02 -27.62
CA THR A 116 14.05 9.12 -28.39
C THR A 116 14.71 7.77 -28.67
N GLY A 117 14.38 6.74 -27.90
CA GLY A 117 14.86 5.37 -28.09
C GLY A 117 13.90 4.45 -28.83
N TRP A 118 12.75 4.96 -29.28
CA TRP A 118 11.72 4.14 -29.89
C TRP A 118 12.01 3.81 -31.35
N THR A 119 11.42 2.69 -31.81
CA THR A 119 11.39 2.29 -33.22
C THR A 119 9.94 1.99 -33.60
N VAL A 120 9.52 2.50 -34.76
CA VAL A 120 8.21 2.24 -35.38
C VAL A 120 8.45 1.58 -36.72
N GLU A 121 8.29 0.25 -36.76
CA GLU A 121 8.55 -0.56 -37.95
C GLU A 121 7.38 -0.52 -38.93
N GLY A 122 7.68 -0.60 -40.23
CA GLY A 122 6.66 -0.64 -41.27
C GLY A 122 6.13 0.73 -41.72
N ILE A 123 6.88 1.80 -41.39
CA ILE A 123 6.59 3.19 -41.78
C ILE A 123 7.78 3.74 -42.57
N GLU A 124 7.51 4.50 -43.61
CA GLU A 124 8.53 5.15 -44.41
C GLU A 124 9.22 6.30 -43.63
N ALA A 125 10.51 6.49 -43.89
CA ALA A 125 11.26 7.59 -43.31
C ALA A 125 10.65 8.95 -43.73
N GLY A 126 10.51 9.88 -42.77
CA GLY A 126 9.87 11.18 -42.94
C GLY A 126 8.38 11.19 -42.60
N ALA A 127 7.76 10.04 -42.36
CA ALA A 127 6.36 9.98 -41.97
C ALA A 127 6.15 10.36 -40.49
N LYS A 128 4.99 10.95 -40.20
CA LYS A 128 4.54 11.30 -38.85
C LYS A 128 3.42 10.37 -38.40
N VAL A 129 3.59 9.77 -37.24
CA VAL A 129 2.62 8.84 -36.63
C VAL A 129 2.14 9.42 -35.31
N VAL A 130 0.83 9.41 -35.08
CA VAL A 130 0.23 9.82 -33.82
C VAL A 130 -0.12 8.58 -33.02
N LEU A 131 0.49 8.43 -31.84
CA LEU A 131 0.27 7.34 -30.89
C LEU A 131 -0.64 7.84 -29.74
N PRO A 132 -1.89 7.35 -29.65
CA PRO A 132 -2.79 7.73 -28.58
C PRO A 132 -2.53 6.87 -27.34
N PHE A 133 -2.39 7.51 -26.19
CA PHE A 133 -2.31 6.85 -24.88
C PHE A 133 -3.44 7.34 -24.00
N SER A 134 -4.13 6.41 -23.36
CA SER A 134 -5.12 6.68 -22.36
C SER A 134 -4.58 6.25 -21.01
N PHE A 135 -4.55 7.17 -20.05
CA PHE A 135 -4.15 6.92 -18.68
C PHE A 135 -5.42 6.89 -17.84
N GLN A 136 -5.66 5.78 -17.21
CA GLN A 136 -6.58 5.73 -16.09
C GLN A 136 -5.72 5.38 -14.88
N PRO A 137 -5.86 6.08 -13.74
CA PRO A 137 -5.40 5.50 -12.52
C PRO A 137 -6.10 4.14 -12.51
N GLN A 138 -5.34 3.05 -12.54
CA GLN A 138 -5.95 1.78 -12.14
C GLN A 138 -6.54 2.13 -10.79
N SER A 139 -7.83 1.87 -10.60
CA SER A 139 -8.49 2.05 -9.33
C SER A 139 -7.54 1.47 -8.29
N SER A 140 -6.81 2.34 -7.61
CA SER A 140 -6.03 1.93 -6.46
C SER A 140 -7.07 1.24 -5.62
N GLN A 141 -6.84 0.00 -5.30
CA GLN A 141 -7.81 -0.76 -4.52
C GLN A 141 -7.72 -0.18 -3.11
N PHE A 142 -8.43 0.96 -2.89
CA PHE A 142 -8.43 1.66 -1.61
C PHE A 142 -8.96 0.79 -0.48
N VAL A 143 -9.74 -0.23 -0.82
CA VAL A 143 -10.36 -1.14 0.15
C VAL A 143 -10.16 -2.58 -0.31
N VAL A 144 -9.60 -3.41 0.56
CA VAL A 144 -9.44 -4.86 0.39
C VAL A 144 -10.01 -5.55 1.63
N LYS A 145 -10.66 -6.69 1.47
CA LYS A 145 -11.07 -7.52 2.60
C LYS A 145 -9.98 -8.53 2.95
N ALA A 146 -9.72 -8.73 4.24
CA ALA A 146 -8.75 -9.72 4.69
C ALA A 146 -9.13 -11.17 4.29
N GLU A 147 -10.42 -11.44 4.10
CA GLU A 147 -10.90 -12.75 3.64
C GLU A 147 -10.44 -13.06 2.20
N ASP A 148 -10.32 -12.04 1.32
CA ASP A 148 -9.91 -12.19 -0.07
C ASP A 148 -8.40 -12.44 -0.21
N ALA A 149 -7.60 -12.14 0.83
CA ALA A 149 -6.17 -12.37 0.81
C ALA A 149 -5.86 -13.87 1.01
N PRO A 150 -5.05 -14.49 0.11
CA PRO A 150 -4.72 -15.90 0.25
C PRO A 150 -3.88 -16.14 1.50
N GLU A 151 -4.31 -17.13 2.29
CA GLU A 151 -3.60 -17.57 3.47
C GLU A 151 -2.44 -18.49 3.09
N ARG A 152 -1.24 -18.21 3.60
CA ARG A 152 -0.01 -18.93 3.33
C ARG A 152 0.63 -19.40 4.64
N GLY A 153 0.97 -20.70 4.71
CA GLY A 153 1.80 -21.24 5.77
C GLY A 153 3.25 -21.33 5.30
N LEU A 154 4.21 -20.86 6.09
CA LEU A 154 5.59 -21.24 5.87
C LEU A 154 5.82 -22.61 6.51
N GLY A 155 5.81 -23.65 5.68
CA GLY A 155 6.20 -24.98 6.11
C GLY A 155 7.69 -25.02 6.44
N SER A 156 8.05 -25.68 7.52
CA SER A 156 9.44 -25.99 7.90
C SER A 156 10.03 -27.10 7.00
N GLY A 157 10.02 -26.90 5.67
CA GLY A 157 10.57 -27.85 4.70
C GLY A 157 11.33 -27.15 3.58
N PRO A 158 12.38 -27.80 3.00
CA PRO A 158 13.08 -27.24 1.86
C PRO A 158 12.12 -27.06 0.67
N PRO A 159 12.32 -26.02 -0.17
CA PRO A 159 11.49 -25.78 -1.34
C PRO A 159 11.57 -26.99 -2.28
N GLY A 160 10.45 -27.59 -2.61
CA GLY A 160 10.35 -28.67 -3.59
C GLY A 160 9.62 -29.94 -3.13
N LYS A 161 9.30 -30.09 -1.85
CA LYS A 161 8.42 -31.17 -1.39
C LYS A 161 7.28 -30.59 -0.58
N ALA A 162 6.28 -30.06 -1.28
CA ALA A 162 4.98 -29.81 -0.69
C ALA A 162 4.42 -31.16 -0.22
N ARG A 163 4.45 -31.43 1.06
CA ARG A 163 3.65 -32.51 1.62
C ARG A 163 2.19 -32.09 1.45
N SER A 164 1.48 -32.84 0.65
CA SER A 164 0.03 -32.81 0.55
C SER A 164 -0.56 -33.39 1.84
N GLY A 165 -0.53 -32.59 2.91
CA GLY A 165 -1.23 -32.85 4.16
C GLY A 165 -2.30 -31.77 4.39
N PRO A 166 -3.33 -32.04 5.20
CA PRO A 166 -4.36 -31.07 5.49
C PRO A 166 -3.75 -29.82 6.12
N LYS A 167 -4.29 -28.62 5.77
CA LYS A 167 -3.86 -27.26 6.18
C LYS A 167 -3.69 -27.02 7.71
N ARG A 168 -3.79 -28.04 8.54
CA ARG A 168 -3.79 -27.97 10.01
C ARG A 168 -2.41 -27.96 10.69
N ASP A 169 -1.33 -28.21 9.93
CA ASP A 169 -0.03 -28.50 10.57
C ASP A 169 1.03 -27.40 10.40
N ALA A 170 0.70 -26.25 9.81
CA ALA A 170 1.60 -25.10 9.83
C ALA A 170 1.57 -24.42 11.21
N PRO A 171 2.73 -24.20 11.88
CA PRO A 171 2.77 -23.56 13.19
C PRO A 171 2.24 -22.12 13.15
N PHE A 172 2.22 -21.51 11.99
CA PHE A 172 1.62 -20.20 11.73
C PHE A 172 1.25 -20.02 10.27
N THR A 173 0.31 -19.09 10.02
CA THR A 173 -0.09 -18.69 8.68
C THR A 173 -0.07 -17.17 8.55
N VAL A 174 0.11 -16.69 7.32
CA VAL A 174 0.15 -15.26 7.01
C VAL A 174 -0.76 -14.96 5.81
N LYS A 175 -1.52 -13.88 5.92
CA LYS A 175 -2.19 -13.21 4.80
C LYS A 175 -1.49 -11.89 4.53
N VAL A 176 -1.04 -11.64 3.30
CA VAL A 176 -0.52 -10.34 2.91
C VAL A 176 -1.69 -9.45 2.53
N LEU A 177 -2.02 -8.50 3.40
CA LEU A 177 -3.19 -7.65 3.29
C LEU A 177 -2.96 -6.44 2.38
N ALA A 178 -1.81 -5.78 2.55
CA ALA A 178 -1.43 -4.61 1.76
C ALA A 178 0.08 -4.62 1.50
N ASP A 179 0.46 -4.56 0.22
CA ASP A 179 1.84 -4.44 -0.22
C ASP A 179 1.92 -3.80 -1.62
N GLU A 180 3.13 -3.77 -2.19
CA GLU A 180 3.40 -3.27 -3.54
C GLU A 180 2.55 -3.98 -4.61
N THR A 181 2.21 -5.26 -4.40
CA THR A 181 1.57 -6.11 -5.41
C THR A 181 0.07 -5.90 -5.51
N ASN A 182 -0.63 -5.80 -4.37
CA ASN A 182 -2.09 -5.75 -4.35
C ASN A 182 -2.68 -4.33 -4.19
N MET A 183 -2.03 -3.47 -3.41
CA MET A 183 -2.50 -2.11 -3.16
C MET A 183 -1.47 -1.04 -3.55
N ARG A 184 -0.35 -1.42 -4.18
CA ARG A 184 0.76 -0.54 -4.57
C ARG A 184 1.39 0.24 -3.42
N VAL A 185 1.35 -0.33 -2.24
CA VAL A 185 1.94 0.27 -1.06
C VAL A 185 3.46 0.18 -1.13
N GLN A 186 4.16 1.31 -1.14
CA GLN A 186 5.61 1.35 -1.29
C GLN A 186 6.36 1.68 0.00
N ALA A 187 5.69 2.33 0.94
CA ALA A 187 6.36 2.83 2.14
C ALA A 187 6.32 1.85 3.32
N MET A 188 5.33 0.97 3.35
CA MET A 188 5.16 -0.10 4.32
C MET A 188 4.37 -1.25 3.71
N SER A 189 4.32 -2.39 4.38
CA SER A 189 3.37 -3.46 4.08
C SER A 189 2.61 -3.87 5.32
N LEU A 190 1.41 -4.45 5.16
CA LEU A 190 0.59 -4.96 6.25
C LEU A 190 0.24 -6.42 6.00
N THR A 191 0.41 -7.25 7.01
CA THR A 191 0.06 -8.68 7.00
C THR A 191 -0.76 -9.05 8.22
N LEU A 192 -1.58 -10.10 8.10
CA LEU A 192 -2.24 -10.75 9.21
C LEU A 192 -1.50 -12.06 9.52
N LEU A 193 -0.92 -12.16 10.70
CA LEU A 193 -0.22 -13.34 11.19
C LEU A 193 -1.09 -14.10 12.18
N ASN A 194 -1.34 -15.37 11.90
CA ASN A 194 -2.00 -16.30 12.79
C ASN A 194 -0.98 -17.29 13.33
N VAL A 195 -0.71 -17.27 14.63
CA VAL A 195 0.16 -18.25 15.30
C VAL A 195 -0.72 -19.27 16.03
N GLY A 196 -0.63 -20.52 15.59
CA GLY A 196 -1.44 -21.61 16.14
C GLY A 196 -1.22 -21.86 17.63
N PRO A 197 -2.08 -22.66 18.27
CA PRO A 197 -1.95 -23.02 19.69
C PRO A 197 -0.58 -23.63 20.01
N ALA A 198 0.05 -23.15 21.07
CA ALA A 198 1.39 -23.60 21.53
C ALA A 198 2.47 -23.59 20.44
N SER A 199 2.30 -22.77 19.43
CA SER A 199 3.19 -22.64 18.27
C SER A 199 4.00 -21.35 18.30
N ARG A 200 4.99 -21.26 17.42
CA ARG A 200 5.85 -20.09 17.33
C ARG A 200 6.36 -19.84 15.90
N VAL A 201 6.63 -18.58 15.60
CA VAL A 201 7.48 -18.18 14.49
C VAL A 201 8.93 -18.31 14.96
N ALA A 202 9.75 -19.11 14.30
CA ALA A 202 11.14 -19.35 14.67
C ALA A 202 11.96 -18.06 14.79
N MET A 203 13.12 -18.10 15.45
CA MET A 203 14.03 -16.97 15.57
C MET A 203 14.39 -16.44 14.18
N HIS A 204 14.13 -15.15 13.97
CA HIS A 204 14.39 -14.46 12.71
C HIS A 204 14.65 -12.99 12.96
N ARG A 205 15.15 -12.31 11.93
CA ARG A 205 15.30 -10.85 11.91
C ARG A 205 14.95 -10.29 10.55
N HIS A 206 14.65 -9.00 10.53
CA HIS A 206 14.42 -8.21 9.32
C HIS A 206 15.54 -7.18 9.19
N PRO A 207 16.61 -7.45 8.41
CA PRO A 207 17.82 -6.62 8.44
C PRO A 207 17.60 -5.15 8.11
N ARG A 208 16.61 -4.84 7.26
CA ARG A 208 16.36 -3.49 6.75
C ARG A 208 15.03 -2.89 7.18
N SER A 209 14.12 -3.70 7.73
CA SER A 209 12.76 -3.25 8.02
C SER A 209 12.53 -3.25 9.53
N ALA A 210 12.04 -2.12 10.04
CA ALA A 210 11.37 -2.13 11.33
C ALA A 210 10.07 -2.90 11.21
N LYS A 211 9.66 -3.56 12.30
CA LYS A 211 8.42 -4.32 12.38
C LYS A 211 7.56 -3.76 13.50
N VAL A 212 6.29 -3.60 13.20
CA VAL A 212 5.28 -3.34 14.21
C VAL A 212 4.35 -4.53 14.30
N LEU A 213 4.04 -4.94 15.53
CA LEU A 213 3.04 -5.93 15.86
C LEU A 213 1.91 -5.26 16.62
N TYR A 214 0.66 -5.57 16.27
CA TYR A 214 -0.50 -5.26 17.09
C TYR A 214 -1.27 -6.55 17.34
N LEU A 215 -1.42 -6.97 18.61
CA LEU A 215 -2.11 -8.20 18.96
C LEU A 215 -3.61 -7.96 18.97
N LEU A 216 -4.29 -8.49 17.94
CA LEU A 216 -5.74 -8.40 17.77
C LEU A 216 -6.47 -9.36 18.70
N LYS A 217 -5.89 -10.55 18.96
CA LYS A 217 -6.54 -11.60 19.74
C LYS A 217 -5.52 -12.55 20.35
N GLY A 218 -5.76 -12.95 21.60
CA GLY A 218 -5.01 -13.99 22.27
C GLY A 218 -3.90 -13.47 23.18
N HIS A 219 -2.95 -14.33 23.51
CA HIS A 219 -1.83 -14.05 24.41
C HIS A 219 -0.54 -14.60 23.80
N ALA A 220 0.50 -13.80 23.80
CA ALA A 220 1.76 -14.17 23.20
C ALA A 220 2.95 -13.67 24.01
N ARG A 221 4.16 -14.05 23.59
CA ARG A 221 5.39 -13.42 24.05
C ARG A 221 6.35 -13.22 22.90
N LEU A 222 7.09 -12.14 22.99
CA LEU A 222 8.22 -11.84 22.12
C LEU A 222 9.49 -12.26 22.85
N LEU A 223 10.27 -13.16 22.25
CA LEU A 223 11.57 -13.57 22.77
C LEU A 223 12.64 -12.88 21.96
N GLY A 224 13.58 -12.24 22.63
CA GLY A 224 14.78 -11.64 22.04
C GLY A 224 15.97 -12.59 22.01
N PRO A 225 17.18 -12.04 21.79
CA PRO A 225 18.45 -12.76 21.92
C PRO A 225 18.64 -13.40 23.30
N ALA A 226 19.63 -14.29 23.41
CA ALA A 226 19.97 -14.94 24.68
C ALA A 226 20.30 -13.90 25.78
N GLY A 227 19.70 -14.06 26.95
CA GLY A 227 19.87 -13.16 28.08
C GLY A 227 18.83 -12.03 28.16
N VAL A 228 18.04 -11.80 27.10
CA VAL A 228 16.94 -10.83 27.11
C VAL A 228 15.68 -11.47 27.70
N ALA A 229 15.05 -10.79 28.67
CA ALA A 229 13.82 -11.28 29.27
C ALA A 229 12.68 -11.32 28.23
N PRO A 230 11.84 -12.38 28.26
CA PRO A 230 10.66 -12.44 27.41
C PRO A 230 9.69 -11.30 27.68
N ILE A 231 9.17 -10.68 26.61
CA ILE A 231 8.19 -9.62 26.68
C ILE A 231 6.81 -10.22 26.44
N LYS A 232 5.91 -10.07 27.40
CA LYS A 232 4.53 -10.52 27.28
C LYS A 232 3.71 -9.57 26.42
N LEU A 233 2.86 -10.13 25.56
CA LEU A 233 1.93 -9.41 24.72
C LEU A 233 0.51 -9.94 24.97
N ASP A 234 -0.37 -9.05 25.35
CA ASP A 234 -1.80 -9.31 25.51
C ASP A 234 -2.59 -8.54 24.43
N GLU A 235 -3.86 -8.91 24.26
CA GLU A 235 -4.77 -8.27 23.31
C GLU A 235 -4.81 -6.75 23.48
N GLY A 236 -4.73 -6.00 22.39
CA GLY A 236 -4.66 -4.54 22.39
C GLY A 236 -3.25 -3.97 22.61
N MET A 237 -2.22 -4.80 22.73
CA MET A 237 -0.84 -4.31 22.82
C MET A 237 -0.21 -4.13 21.44
N ALA A 238 0.55 -3.05 21.29
CA ALA A 238 1.42 -2.78 20.15
C ALA A 238 2.88 -2.97 20.55
N ALA A 239 3.67 -3.60 19.68
CA ALA A 239 5.11 -3.76 19.86
C ALA A 239 5.86 -3.23 18.63
N PHE A 240 6.88 -2.41 18.87
CA PHE A 240 7.87 -2.00 17.87
C PHE A 240 9.11 -2.87 18.00
N VAL A 241 9.54 -3.47 16.89
CA VAL A 241 10.77 -4.25 16.81
C VAL A 241 11.68 -3.56 15.79
N PRO A 242 12.83 -3.03 16.20
CA PRO A 242 13.72 -2.30 15.29
C PRO A 242 14.32 -3.22 14.21
N ALA A 243 14.78 -2.61 13.12
CA ALA A 243 15.45 -3.33 12.04
C ALA A 243 16.67 -4.10 12.57
N GLY A 244 16.83 -5.34 12.10
CA GLY A 244 17.92 -6.21 12.48
C GLY A 244 17.75 -6.91 13.85
N TYR A 245 16.74 -6.59 14.66
CA TYR A 245 16.55 -7.21 15.97
C TYR A 245 16.07 -8.67 15.84
N PRO A 246 16.83 -9.66 16.37
CA PRO A 246 16.45 -11.06 16.36
C PRO A 246 15.29 -11.32 17.31
N HIS A 247 14.24 -12.01 16.82
CA HIS A 247 13.08 -12.27 17.66
C HIS A 247 12.32 -13.55 17.30
N VAL A 248 11.59 -14.07 18.28
CA VAL A 248 10.60 -15.14 18.17
C VAL A 248 9.25 -14.60 18.58
N ILE A 249 8.20 -14.94 17.85
CA ILE A 249 6.82 -14.70 18.28
C ILE A 249 6.25 -16.05 18.69
N GLU A 250 5.85 -16.18 19.96
CA GLU A 250 5.33 -17.42 20.51
C GLU A 250 3.93 -17.21 21.07
N ASN A 251 3.00 -18.05 20.64
CA ASN A 251 1.65 -18.07 21.19
C ASN A 251 1.63 -18.81 22.55
N MET A 252 1.17 -18.12 23.58
CA MET A 252 1.04 -18.65 24.93
C MET A 252 -0.28 -19.43 25.13
N GLY A 253 -1.24 -19.26 24.22
CA GLY A 253 -2.52 -19.97 24.25
C GLY A 253 -2.35 -21.44 23.84
N ARG A 254 -2.87 -22.35 24.67
CA ARG A 254 -2.80 -23.80 24.38
C ARG A 254 -3.91 -24.29 23.45
N GLN A 255 -5.02 -23.56 23.36
CA GLN A 255 -6.19 -23.93 22.57
C GLN A 255 -6.65 -22.82 21.62
N SER A 256 -6.08 -21.63 21.72
CA SER A 256 -6.45 -20.46 20.92
C SER A 256 -5.30 -20.00 20.04
N THR A 257 -5.63 -19.49 18.85
CA THR A 257 -4.68 -18.82 17.95
C THR A 257 -4.42 -17.41 18.46
N ALA A 258 -3.16 -16.98 18.40
CA ALA A 258 -2.80 -15.59 18.57
C ALA A 258 -2.80 -14.91 17.18
N VAL A 259 -3.51 -13.79 17.06
CA VAL A 259 -3.72 -13.09 15.78
C VAL A 259 -3.10 -11.70 15.85
N PHE A 260 -2.19 -11.41 14.92
CA PHE A 260 -1.46 -10.15 14.87
C PHE A 260 -1.67 -9.44 13.54
N LEU A 261 -1.77 -8.13 13.60
CA LEU A 261 -1.37 -7.29 12.48
C LEU A 261 0.14 -7.09 12.55
N GLN A 262 0.82 -7.24 11.42
CA GLN A 262 2.24 -6.95 11.28
C GLN A 262 2.44 -5.93 10.18
N ALA A 263 3.05 -4.79 10.50
CA ALA A 263 3.53 -3.84 9.50
C ALA A 263 5.05 -3.92 9.39
N PHE A 264 5.57 -3.81 8.16
CA PHE A 264 7.00 -3.72 7.89
C PHE A 264 7.30 -2.40 7.18
N ALA A 265 8.28 -1.65 7.67
CA ALA A 265 8.71 -0.40 7.06
C ALA A 265 10.25 -0.30 7.06
N PRO A 266 10.87 -0.20 5.85
CA PRO A 266 10.25 -0.36 4.53
C PRO A 266 9.67 -1.76 4.29
N PRO A 267 8.81 -1.95 3.26
CA PRO A 267 8.30 -3.28 2.90
C PRO A 267 9.43 -4.17 2.35
N GLY A 268 9.21 -5.47 2.37
CA GLY A 268 10.18 -6.45 1.87
C GLY A 268 10.02 -7.83 2.49
N PRO A 269 9.95 -7.96 3.83
CA PRO A 269 9.82 -9.27 4.49
C PRO A 269 8.57 -10.05 4.08
N GLU A 270 7.47 -9.38 3.75
CA GLU A 270 6.20 -10.00 3.33
C GLU A 270 6.31 -10.78 2.01
N ARG A 271 7.31 -10.49 1.19
CA ARG A 271 7.53 -11.16 -0.10
C ARG A 271 7.75 -12.65 0.05
N VAL A 272 8.40 -13.10 1.14
CA VAL A 272 8.61 -14.54 1.40
C VAL A 272 7.29 -15.29 1.59
N TYR A 273 6.22 -14.60 2.02
CA TYR A 273 4.91 -15.20 2.18
C TYR A 273 4.17 -15.31 0.86
N ARG A 274 4.46 -14.44 -0.11
CA ARG A 274 3.93 -14.54 -1.47
C ARG A 274 4.66 -15.60 -2.29
N ASP A 275 5.99 -15.54 -2.28
CA ASP A 275 6.88 -16.46 -2.95
C ASP A 275 8.10 -16.77 -2.07
N PRO A 276 8.15 -17.97 -1.44
CA PRO A 276 9.28 -18.38 -0.65
C PRO A 276 10.61 -18.49 -1.43
N THR A 277 10.58 -18.42 -2.75
CA THR A 277 11.78 -18.43 -3.62
C THR A 277 12.28 -17.01 -3.96
N ASP A 278 11.51 -15.97 -3.65
CA ASP A 278 11.92 -14.57 -3.91
C ASP A 278 13.22 -14.24 -3.17
N VAL A 279 14.28 -13.99 -3.94
CA VAL A 279 15.62 -13.70 -3.39
C VAL A 279 15.63 -12.42 -2.57
N ARG A 280 14.86 -11.40 -2.98
CA ARG A 280 14.76 -10.12 -2.24
C ARG A 280 14.02 -10.31 -0.92
N GLY A 281 12.91 -11.05 -0.96
CA GLY A 281 12.16 -11.38 0.26
C GLY A 281 13.01 -12.18 1.26
N ARG A 282 13.83 -13.14 0.79
CA ARG A 282 14.75 -13.87 1.64
C ARG A 282 15.85 -13.01 2.25
N ALA A 283 16.33 -12.00 1.53
CA ALA A 283 17.31 -11.05 2.06
C ALA A 283 16.72 -10.16 3.15
N ASP A 284 15.40 -9.95 3.13
CA ASP A 284 14.66 -9.14 4.11
C ASP A 284 14.05 -9.96 5.26
N PHE A 285 14.11 -11.29 5.16
CA PHE A 285 13.62 -12.22 6.19
C PHE A 285 14.69 -13.30 6.46
N GLU A 286 15.52 -13.06 7.45
CA GLU A 286 16.61 -13.95 7.81
C GLU A 286 16.23 -14.85 8.98
N VAL A 287 16.20 -16.17 8.74
CA VAL A 287 15.98 -17.18 9.79
C VAL A 287 17.31 -17.48 10.49
N ILE A 288 17.32 -17.31 11.81
CA ILE A 288 18.49 -17.59 12.66
C ILE A 288 18.35 -18.99 13.21
N ARG A 289 19.21 -19.91 12.77
CA ARG A 289 19.14 -21.32 13.16
C ARG A 289 19.71 -21.59 14.54
N ASP A 290 20.75 -20.85 14.91
CA ASP A 290 21.38 -20.93 16.22
C ASP A 290 21.09 -19.65 17.00
N SER A 291 20.11 -19.75 17.90
CA SER A 291 19.71 -18.62 18.74
C SER A 291 20.79 -18.15 19.71
N ALA A 292 21.80 -18.98 20.01
CA ALA A 292 22.92 -18.60 20.87
C ALA A 292 23.85 -17.59 20.17
N THR A 293 23.83 -17.55 18.84
CA THR A 293 24.61 -16.59 18.04
C THR A 293 23.86 -15.29 17.76
N ALA A 294 22.55 -15.22 18.08
CA ALA A 294 21.75 -14.04 17.90
C ALA A 294 22.24 -12.93 18.83
N LYS A 295 22.64 -11.80 18.24
CA LYS A 295 23.04 -10.59 18.99
C LYS A 295 22.04 -9.49 18.76
N GLU A 296 21.86 -8.65 19.77
CA GLU A 296 21.13 -7.38 19.59
C GLU A 296 21.81 -6.53 18.52
N PRO A 297 21.04 -5.80 17.71
CA PRO A 297 21.58 -4.82 16.81
C PRO A 297 22.27 -3.70 17.62
N PRO A 298 23.11 -2.86 16.98
CA PRO A 298 23.65 -1.67 17.62
C PRO A 298 22.55 -0.81 18.25
N GLU A 299 22.84 -0.15 19.36
CA GLU A 299 21.87 0.71 20.09
C GLU A 299 21.27 1.80 19.21
N GLU A 300 22.01 2.27 18.22
CA GLU A 300 21.54 3.24 17.22
C GLU A 300 20.32 2.79 16.42
N ASN A 301 20.07 1.48 16.32
CA ASN A 301 18.88 0.93 15.67
C ASN A 301 17.64 0.95 16.59
N GLY A 302 17.80 1.37 17.83
CA GLY A 302 16.75 1.41 18.84
C GLY A 302 16.56 0.07 19.57
N HIS A 303 15.55 0.02 20.41
CA HIS A 303 15.20 -1.14 21.25
C HIS A 303 13.72 -1.52 21.03
N VAL A 304 13.35 -2.70 21.47
CA VAL A 304 11.96 -3.14 21.44
C VAL A 304 11.12 -2.30 22.42
N VAL A 305 10.03 -1.73 21.91
CA VAL A 305 9.08 -0.93 22.70
C VAL A 305 7.73 -1.61 22.66
N VAL A 306 7.07 -1.72 23.81
CA VAL A 306 5.72 -2.29 23.91
C VAL A 306 4.81 -1.32 24.65
N VAL A 307 3.62 -1.10 24.10
CA VAL A 307 2.60 -0.20 24.64
C VAL A 307 1.26 -0.91 24.69
N ALA A 308 0.63 -0.91 25.83
CA ALA A 308 -0.75 -1.42 25.98
C ALA A 308 -1.75 -0.29 25.70
N ALA A 309 -2.76 -0.55 24.88
CA ALA A 309 -3.77 0.46 24.54
C ALA A 309 -4.54 0.95 25.80
N ASN A 310 -4.63 0.12 26.84
CA ASN A 310 -5.28 0.50 28.08
C ASN A 310 -4.47 1.51 28.91
N ASP A 311 -3.17 1.58 28.71
CA ASP A 311 -2.28 2.51 29.43
C ASP A 311 -2.17 3.87 28.72
N VAL A 312 -2.74 3.98 27.51
CA VAL A 312 -2.70 5.21 26.71
C VAL A 312 -3.97 6.03 26.90
N THR A 313 -3.79 7.30 27.25
CA THR A 313 -4.91 8.24 27.35
C THR A 313 -5.48 8.51 25.96
N ALA A 314 -6.77 8.29 25.81
CA ALA A 314 -7.49 8.59 24.59
C ALA A 314 -7.68 10.11 24.43
N VAL A 315 -7.50 10.62 23.22
CA VAL A 315 -7.82 12.00 22.83
C VAL A 315 -9.00 12.02 21.89
N PRO A 316 -9.83 13.06 21.86
CA PRO A 316 -10.93 13.17 20.90
C PRO A 316 -10.43 13.07 19.46
N ALA A 317 -11.08 12.25 18.63
CA ALA A 317 -10.86 12.23 17.21
C ALA A 317 -11.43 13.49 16.54
N ALA A 318 -10.89 13.90 15.38
CA ALA A 318 -11.49 14.93 14.55
C ALA A 318 -12.96 14.54 14.24
N GLY A 319 -13.90 15.51 14.34
CA GLY A 319 -15.34 15.23 14.18
C GLY A 319 -16.08 14.88 15.49
N GLY A 320 -15.38 14.66 16.61
CA GLY A 320 -15.95 14.65 17.96
C GLY A 320 -16.75 13.40 18.38
N LYS A 321 -16.87 12.38 17.49
CA LYS A 321 -17.63 11.15 17.78
C LYS A 321 -16.75 9.93 17.98
N GLY A 322 -15.49 10.12 18.31
CA GLY A 322 -14.53 9.04 18.51
C GLY A 322 -13.33 9.49 19.30
N THR A 323 -12.44 8.56 19.54
CA THR A 323 -11.18 8.77 20.24
C THR A 323 -10.02 8.15 19.48
N VAL A 324 -8.84 8.70 19.69
CA VAL A 324 -7.56 8.21 19.18
C VAL A 324 -6.63 7.95 20.35
N LYS A 325 -6.01 6.79 20.38
CA LYS A 325 -4.89 6.45 21.25
C LYS A 325 -3.63 6.30 20.41
N VAL A 326 -2.64 7.16 20.62
CA VAL A 326 -1.34 7.05 19.95
C VAL A 326 -0.52 6.00 20.68
N LEU A 327 -0.40 4.81 20.10
CA LEU A 327 0.31 3.68 20.74
C LEU A 327 1.80 3.76 20.49
N LEU A 328 2.19 3.94 19.22
CA LEU A 328 3.59 4.01 18.81
C LEU A 328 3.80 5.23 17.89
N ASP A 329 4.81 6.01 18.17
CA ASP A 329 5.24 7.14 17.37
C ASP A 329 6.75 7.39 17.53
N LEU A 330 7.27 8.46 16.92
CA LEU A 330 8.67 8.84 17.06
C LEU A 330 9.09 9.07 18.52
N LYS A 331 8.19 9.59 19.38
CA LYS A 331 8.51 9.86 20.79
C LYS A 331 8.64 8.56 21.59
N THR A 332 7.78 7.59 21.32
CA THR A 332 7.76 6.32 22.03
C THR A 332 8.84 5.36 21.57
N THR A 333 9.12 5.32 20.26
CA THR A 333 10.01 4.32 19.65
C THR A 333 11.41 4.85 19.32
N GLY A 334 11.59 6.16 19.25
CA GLY A 334 12.80 6.77 18.69
C GLY A 334 12.95 6.62 17.17
N SER A 335 11.95 6.00 16.52
CA SER A 335 11.93 5.69 15.07
C SER A 335 10.78 6.38 14.36
N ASP A 336 11.06 6.90 13.19
CA ASP A 336 10.07 7.48 12.29
C ASP A 336 9.53 6.48 11.26
N ALA A 337 9.80 5.19 11.42
CA ALA A 337 9.42 4.18 10.44
C ALA A 337 7.90 4.04 10.28
N VAL A 338 7.17 3.85 11.40
CA VAL A 338 5.71 3.70 11.44
C VAL A 338 5.16 4.23 12.75
N ALA A 339 4.11 5.03 12.68
CA ALA A 339 3.27 5.33 13.85
C ALA A 339 2.04 4.41 13.86
N VAL A 340 1.54 4.07 15.05
CA VAL A 340 0.36 3.23 15.23
C VAL A 340 -0.62 3.90 16.18
N ASN A 341 -1.86 4.01 15.71
CA ASN A 341 -2.97 4.56 16.46
C ASN A 341 -4.09 3.54 16.56
N LEU A 342 -4.76 3.51 17.71
CA LEU A 342 -6.03 2.84 17.88
C LEU A 342 -7.14 3.89 17.80
N LEU A 343 -8.07 3.70 16.86
CA LEU A 343 -9.21 4.55 16.62
C LEU A 343 -10.47 3.85 17.13
N GLU A 344 -11.25 4.52 17.95
CA GLU A 344 -12.52 4.01 18.45
C GLU A 344 -13.60 5.06 18.17
N PHE A 345 -14.66 4.66 17.46
CA PHE A 345 -15.76 5.53 17.09
C PHE A 345 -17.06 5.05 17.72
N ALA A 346 -17.77 6.00 18.31
CA ALA A 346 -19.15 5.80 18.66
C ALA A 346 -20.01 5.71 17.39
N HIS A 347 -21.25 5.32 17.58
CA HIS A 347 -22.30 5.19 16.58
C HIS A 347 -22.32 6.37 15.57
N GLY A 348 -22.07 6.09 14.30
CA GLY A 348 -22.02 7.09 13.22
C GLY A 348 -20.83 8.04 13.32
N GLY A 349 -19.70 7.60 13.85
CA GLY A 349 -18.47 8.39 13.92
C GLY A 349 -17.88 8.68 12.56
N GLU A 350 -17.16 9.79 12.44
CA GLU A 350 -16.60 10.26 11.19
C GLU A 350 -15.22 10.87 11.42
N LEU A 351 -14.28 10.57 10.53
CA LEU A 351 -13.09 11.38 10.29
C LEU A 351 -13.41 12.31 9.12
N PRO A 352 -13.56 13.63 9.35
CA PRO A 352 -13.84 14.59 8.31
C PRO A 352 -12.75 14.57 7.22
N ARG A 353 -13.01 15.21 6.08
CA ARG A 353 -12.04 15.30 4.99
C ARG A 353 -10.70 15.87 5.49
N HIS A 354 -9.65 15.09 5.31
CA HIS A 354 -8.27 15.43 5.68
C HIS A 354 -7.30 14.68 4.78
N ASP A 355 -6.02 14.94 4.92
CA ASP A 355 -4.91 14.19 4.35
C ASP A 355 -3.78 14.10 5.38
N HIS A 356 -2.81 13.23 5.12
CA HIS A 356 -1.65 13.03 5.98
C HIS A 356 -0.37 13.63 5.39
N GLY A 357 -0.49 14.58 4.45
CA GLY A 357 0.64 15.22 3.81
C GLY A 357 1.57 14.21 3.14
N ARG A 358 2.74 13.98 3.73
CA ARG A 358 3.77 13.08 3.18
C ARG A 358 3.71 11.66 3.72
N SER A 359 2.78 11.36 4.62
CA SER A 359 2.59 10.04 5.20
C SER A 359 1.54 9.26 4.42
N ALA A 360 1.84 7.99 4.12
CA ALA A 360 0.84 7.05 3.67
C ALA A 360 0.14 6.41 4.87
N GLU A 361 -1.10 6.02 4.70
CA GLU A 361 -1.93 5.41 5.73
C GLU A 361 -2.39 4.02 5.31
N ILE A 362 -2.33 3.06 6.23
CA ILE A 362 -3.07 1.81 6.17
C ILE A 362 -3.95 1.74 7.41
N LEU A 363 -5.25 1.51 7.21
CA LEU A 363 -6.21 1.34 8.28
C LEU A 363 -6.78 -0.08 8.22
N TYR A 364 -6.67 -0.84 9.30
CA TYR A 364 -7.36 -2.12 9.47
C TYR A 364 -8.61 -1.91 10.30
N VAL A 365 -9.78 -2.22 9.76
CA VAL A 365 -11.07 -2.12 10.45
C VAL A 365 -11.27 -3.40 11.28
N ALA A 366 -11.02 -3.32 12.58
CA ALA A 366 -11.20 -4.47 13.48
C ALA A 366 -12.69 -4.75 13.76
N ALA A 367 -13.52 -3.70 13.83
CA ALA A 367 -14.95 -3.80 14.01
C ALA A 367 -15.68 -2.62 13.38
N GLY A 368 -16.86 -2.86 12.85
CA GLY A 368 -17.70 -1.84 12.24
C GLY A 368 -17.71 -1.90 10.72
N GLU A 369 -18.53 -1.07 10.13
CA GLU A 369 -18.69 -0.91 8.69
C GLU A 369 -18.91 0.55 8.34
N GLY A 370 -18.69 0.92 7.09
CA GLY A 370 -18.83 2.31 6.69
C GLY A 370 -18.43 2.56 5.24
N LYS A 371 -18.05 3.83 4.99
CA LYS A 371 -17.62 4.31 3.69
C LYS A 371 -16.35 5.13 3.82
N LEU A 372 -15.37 4.82 2.99
CA LEU A 372 -14.23 5.66 2.70
C LEU A 372 -14.59 6.51 1.48
N ARG A 373 -14.45 7.84 1.58
CA ARG A 373 -14.61 8.75 0.44
C ARG A 373 -13.25 9.26 -0.02
N VAL A 374 -12.96 9.05 -1.31
CA VAL A 374 -11.78 9.57 -1.97
C VAL A 374 -12.23 10.32 -3.23
N GLY A 375 -11.97 11.61 -3.30
CA GLY A 375 -12.51 12.45 -4.37
C GLY A 375 -14.05 12.50 -4.33
N SER A 376 -14.69 12.08 -5.41
CA SER A 376 -16.15 11.95 -5.55
C SER A 376 -16.68 10.55 -5.28
N GLU A 377 -15.80 9.57 -5.11
CA GLU A 377 -16.15 8.16 -5.03
C GLU A 377 -16.27 7.68 -3.56
N ASP A 378 -17.26 6.84 -3.30
CA ASP A 378 -17.47 6.15 -2.03
C ASP A 378 -17.09 4.67 -2.16
N TYR A 379 -16.20 4.22 -1.27
CA TYR A 379 -15.73 2.83 -1.18
C TYR A 379 -16.29 2.21 0.10
N PRO A 380 -17.25 1.28 0.02
CA PRO A 380 -17.79 0.63 1.20
C PRO A 380 -16.75 -0.29 1.83
N PHE A 381 -16.73 -0.35 3.16
CA PHE A 381 -15.92 -1.26 3.94
C PHE A 381 -16.71 -1.89 5.09
N GLY A 382 -16.24 -3.01 5.59
CA GLY A 382 -16.75 -3.70 6.77
C GLY A 382 -15.63 -4.12 7.70
N SER A 383 -15.99 -4.88 8.73
CA SER A 383 -14.99 -5.52 9.60
C SER A 383 -14.00 -6.34 8.78
N GLU A 384 -12.75 -6.38 9.22
CA GLU A 384 -11.63 -7.03 8.53
C GLU A 384 -11.29 -6.44 7.16
N SER A 385 -11.77 -5.22 6.85
CA SER A 385 -11.30 -4.47 5.68
C SER A 385 -10.00 -3.75 5.98
N VAL A 386 -9.17 -3.65 4.95
CA VAL A 386 -7.95 -2.83 4.92
C VAL A 386 -8.19 -1.67 3.99
N LEU A 387 -7.99 -0.45 4.48
CA LEU A 387 -8.04 0.78 3.70
C LEU A 387 -6.61 1.25 3.50
N TYR A 388 -6.25 1.63 2.28
CA TYR A 388 -4.95 2.22 1.97
C TYR A 388 -5.12 3.59 1.34
N LEU A 389 -4.41 4.55 1.87
CA LEU A 389 -4.40 5.93 1.43
C LEU A 389 -2.97 6.37 1.21
N PRO A 390 -2.58 6.61 -0.04
CA PRO A 390 -1.27 7.13 -0.36
C PRO A 390 -1.02 8.49 0.28
N ALA A 391 0.25 8.86 0.40
CA ALA A 391 0.65 10.15 0.94
C ALA A 391 -0.04 11.32 0.20
N GLY A 392 -0.58 12.27 0.97
CA GLY A 392 -1.26 13.45 0.44
C GLY A 392 -2.62 13.20 -0.20
N GLN A 393 -3.18 11.99 -0.09
CA GLN A 393 -4.51 11.69 -0.63
C GLN A 393 -5.62 12.24 0.29
N PRO A 394 -6.39 13.27 -0.13
CA PRO A 394 -7.50 13.76 0.66
C PRO A 394 -8.63 12.75 0.72
N HIS A 395 -9.11 12.46 1.92
CA HIS A 395 -10.14 11.46 2.16
C HIS A 395 -11.00 11.78 3.39
N SER A 396 -12.12 11.09 3.53
CA SER A 396 -12.93 11.05 4.75
C SER A 396 -13.40 9.62 5.00
N ILE A 397 -13.58 9.28 6.27
CA ILE A 397 -14.03 7.95 6.69
C ILE A 397 -15.28 8.15 7.54
N LYS A 398 -16.38 7.50 7.17
CA LYS A 398 -17.64 7.56 7.91
C LYS A 398 -18.07 6.13 8.27
N PHE A 399 -18.18 5.88 9.56
CA PHE A 399 -18.75 4.63 10.08
C PHE A 399 -20.27 4.71 10.11
N ASN A 400 -20.91 3.62 9.76
CA ASN A 400 -22.35 3.51 9.80
C ASN A 400 -22.83 3.54 11.26
N ALA A 401 -24.07 4.00 11.42
CA ALA A 401 -24.75 3.86 12.67
C ALA A 401 -25.18 2.39 12.88
N VAL A 402 -24.66 1.73 13.89
CA VAL A 402 -25.11 0.37 14.28
C VAL A 402 -26.27 0.50 15.28
N GLU A 403 -27.40 -0.16 15.05
CA GLU A 403 -28.50 -0.19 16.03
C GLU A 403 -28.05 -0.83 17.32
N LYS A 404 -28.37 -0.19 18.45
CA LYS A 404 -28.08 -0.73 19.77
C LYS A 404 -28.84 -2.03 19.98
N THR A 405 -28.10 -3.13 20.06
CA THR A 405 -28.60 -4.35 20.68
C THR A 405 -27.97 -4.51 22.04
N ASP A 406 -28.71 -4.95 23.05
CA ASP A 406 -28.27 -5.03 24.44
C ASP A 406 -27.03 -5.92 24.72
N LYS A 407 -26.40 -6.48 23.69
CA LYS A 407 -25.36 -7.51 23.83
C LYS A 407 -24.03 -7.23 23.16
N THR A 408 -23.87 -6.13 22.42
CA THR A 408 -22.62 -5.85 21.71
C THR A 408 -22.12 -4.43 21.99
N ASP A 409 -20.82 -4.31 22.21
CA ASP A 409 -20.14 -3.03 22.23
C ASP A 409 -20.20 -2.44 20.81
N ASN A 410 -21.11 -1.50 20.59
CA ASN A 410 -21.46 -0.93 19.28
C ASN A 410 -20.45 0.09 18.78
N ARG A 411 -19.18 -0.04 19.19
CA ARG A 411 -18.10 0.83 18.71
C ARG A 411 -17.49 0.27 17.45
N SER A 412 -17.20 1.16 16.51
CA SER A 412 -16.31 0.84 15.41
C SER A 412 -14.86 1.02 15.87
N VAL A 413 -14.01 0.05 15.56
CA VAL A 413 -12.63 0.00 16.01
C VAL A 413 -11.73 -0.18 14.80
N ALA A 414 -10.69 0.64 14.68
CA ALA A 414 -9.71 0.49 13.63
C ALA A 414 -8.28 0.71 14.15
N VAL A 415 -7.34 -0.03 13.59
CA VAL A 415 -5.91 0.14 13.84
C VAL A 415 -5.29 0.85 12.65
N GLN A 416 -4.75 2.05 12.88
CA GLN A 416 -4.16 2.90 11.87
C GLN A 416 -2.64 2.81 11.93
N PHE A 417 -2.03 2.63 10.77
CA PHE A 417 -0.60 2.66 10.54
C PHE A 417 -0.27 3.84 9.64
N LEU A 418 0.62 4.72 10.08
CA LEU A 418 1.08 5.88 9.33
C LEU A 418 2.58 5.77 9.11
N THR A 419 3.03 5.93 7.86
CA THR A 419 4.47 6.11 7.61
C THR A 419 4.89 7.50 8.04
N ALA A 420 6.12 7.63 8.54
CA ALA A 420 6.65 8.95 8.76
C ALA A 420 6.87 9.70 7.44
N ALA A 421 6.64 11.00 7.47
CA ALA A 421 7.03 11.88 6.39
C ALA A 421 8.56 11.91 6.31
N ARG A 422 9.17 11.11 5.45
CA ARG A 422 10.61 11.19 5.19
C ARG A 422 10.96 12.62 4.78
N ALA A 423 11.77 13.30 5.57
CA ALA A 423 12.30 14.61 5.25
C ALA A 423 13.27 14.49 4.06
N THR A 424 12.78 14.58 2.84
CA THR A 424 13.60 14.75 1.64
C THR A 424 13.66 16.23 1.32
N GLY A 425 14.69 16.93 1.85
CA GLY A 425 14.97 18.32 1.54
C GLY A 425 14.20 19.34 2.39
N PRO A 426 14.63 20.61 2.40
CA PRO A 426 14.05 21.65 3.25
C PRO A 426 12.59 21.90 2.89
N ALA A 427 11.71 21.76 3.86
CA ALA A 427 10.29 22.05 3.75
C ALA A 427 10.09 23.55 3.48
N ALA A 428 9.68 23.90 2.27
CA ALA A 428 9.12 25.21 2.00
C ALA A 428 7.66 25.18 2.51
N GLY A 429 7.39 25.90 3.60
CA GLY A 429 6.13 26.54 3.93
C GLY A 429 4.97 25.66 4.40
N ALA A 430 5.08 25.13 5.62
CA ALA A 430 3.87 24.94 6.44
C ALA A 430 3.62 26.29 7.15
N SER A 431 2.65 27.08 6.69
CA SER A 431 2.17 28.25 7.39
C SER A 431 1.51 27.80 8.70
N ALA A 432 2.18 28.06 9.80
CA ALA A 432 1.59 27.96 11.12
C ALA A 432 0.37 28.89 11.21
N PRO A 433 -0.70 28.53 11.95
CA PRO A 433 -1.82 29.42 12.17
C PRO A 433 -1.33 30.67 12.89
N THR A 434 -1.48 31.83 12.26
CA THR A 434 -1.18 33.13 12.83
C THR A 434 -2.05 33.36 14.06
N LYS A 435 -1.40 33.44 15.21
CA LYS A 435 -2.01 33.86 16.47
C LYS A 435 -2.51 35.29 16.30
N PRO A 436 -3.74 35.66 16.69
CA PRO A 436 -4.20 37.03 16.58
C PRO A 436 -3.36 37.96 17.45
N ALA A 437 -2.91 39.06 16.86
CA ALA A 437 -2.10 40.08 17.51
C ALA A 437 -2.84 40.65 18.74
N GLY A 438 -2.28 40.36 19.90
CA GLY A 438 -2.69 41.02 21.15
C GLY A 438 -2.33 42.49 21.12
N LYS A 439 -3.35 43.33 21.38
CA LYS A 439 -3.19 44.79 21.52
C LYS A 439 -2.17 45.07 22.59
N THR A 440 -1.07 45.69 22.22
CA THR A 440 -0.07 46.29 23.14
C THR A 440 -0.73 47.51 23.83
N ARG A 441 -0.89 47.40 25.15
CA ARG A 441 -1.17 48.55 26.03
C ARG A 441 0.15 49.30 26.26
N SER A 442 0.17 50.60 25.89
CA SER A 442 1.24 51.52 26.22
C SER A 442 1.36 51.73 27.75
N PRO A 443 2.55 51.85 28.32
CA PRO A 443 2.68 52.20 29.72
C PRO A 443 2.42 53.72 29.93
N GLN A 444 1.48 54.00 30.81
CA GLN A 444 1.32 55.35 31.35
C GLN A 444 2.43 55.62 32.37
N THR A 445 3.18 56.65 32.14
CA THR A 445 4.06 57.29 33.10
C THR A 445 3.24 58.08 34.14
N GLY A 446 3.18 57.57 35.35
CA GLY A 446 2.67 58.31 36.51
C GLY A 446 3.82 58.92 37.31
N SER A 447 3.88 60.21 37.33
CA SER A 447 4.70 61.00 38.25
C SER A 447 4.08 61.00 39.64
N VAL A 448 4.92 60.84 40.64
CA VAL A 448 4.60 60.95 42.09
C VAL A 448 5.12 62.31 42.58
N PRO A 449 4.39 63.00 43.45
CA PRO A 449 4.98 64.01 44.32
C PRO A 449 5.66 63.39 45.52
#